data_d7ed420f85b013c5030ae2fe4d9bafe1
#
_entry.id   d7ed420f85b013c5030ae2fe4d9bafe1
#
_cell.length_a   1.000
_cell.length_b   1.000
_cell.length_c   1.000
_cell.angle_alpha   90.00
_cell.angle_beta   90.00
_cell.angle_gamma   90.00
#
_symmetry.space_group_name_H-M   'P 1'
#
loop_
_entity.id
_entity.type
_entity.pdbx_description
1 polymer ?
#
loop_
_entity_poly.entity_id
_entity_poly.type
_entity_poly.pdbx_seq_one_letter_code
_entity_poly.pdbx_strand_id
1 'polypeptide(L)'
;MTEPDSIDVAFAELARDRFDAAIVFGAMMFNERVRVGSQALANKIPTEVIIAEMAREEGVLFSYGQDFPEFFRKAAIYADWILKGANPANLPIEQPTRFKFVVNMKTARAMGLEFPASMLLLADEIIE
;
A
#
# COMPACT_ATOMS: atom_id res chain seq x y z
N MET A 1 -9.32 5.80 12.86
CA MET A 1 -8.07 6.55 13.16
C MET A 1 -8.19 7.91 12.53
N THR A 2 -8.22 8.97 13.32
CA THR A 2 -8.42 10.35 12.86
C THR A 2 -7.22 11.27 13.18
N GLU A 3 -6.27 10.78 13.97
CA GLU A 3 -5.07 11.53 14.37
C GLU A 3 -3.81 10.65 14.22
N PRO A 4 -2.65 11.25 13.88
CA PRO A 4 -1.39 10.51 13.70
C PRO A 4 -0.99 9.68 14.93
N ASP A 5 -1.23 10.19 16.14
CA ASP A 5 -0.88 9.49 17.39
C ASP A 5 -1.68 8.21 17.61
N SER A 6 -2.81 8.06 16.93
CA SER A 6 -3.60 6.82 16.96
C SER A 6 -2.92 5.64 16.27
N ILE A 7 -1.92 5.90 15.39
CA ILE A 7 -1.14 4.84 14.71
C ILE A 7 -0.30 4.06 15.73
N ASP A 8 0.41 4.77 16.61
CA ASP A 8 1.27 4.15 17.62
C ASP A 8 0.46 3.29 18.57
N VAL A 9 -0.69 3.82 19.02
CA VAL A 9 -1.62 3.10 19.90
C VAL A 9 -2.14 1.85 19.20
N ALA A 10 -2.54 1.95 17.93
CA ALA A 10 -3.07 0.83 17.18
C ALA A 10 -2.03 -0.30 17.01
N PHE A 11 -0.78 0.02 16.65
CA PHE A 11 0.26 -1.00 16.52
C PHE A 11 0.64 -1.63 17.88
N ALA A 12 0.64 -0.84 18.96
CA ALA A 12 0.83 -1.37 20.30
C ALA A 12 -0.30 -2.33 20.73
N GLU A 13 -1.56 -2.01 20.37
CA GLU A 13 -2.71 -2.89 20.59
C GLU A 13 -2.61 -4.17 19.77
N LEU A 14 -2.26 -4.08 18.48
CA LEU A 14 -2.06 -5.25 17.63
C LEU A 14 -1.01 -6.20 18.22
N ALA A 15 0.11 -5.66 18.73
CA ALA A 15 1.17 -6.46 19.33
C ALA A 15 0.72 -7.07 20.68
N ARG A 16 0.04 -6.29 21.54
CA ARG A 16 -0.49 -6.76 22.83
C ARG A 16 -1.48 -7.91 22.64
N ASP A 17 -2.36 -7.78 21.66
CA ASP A 17 -3.43 -8.73 21.40
C ASP A 17 -2.97 -9.86 20.46
N ARG A 18 -1.69 -9.89 20.08
CA ARG A 18 -1.00 -10.93 19.32
C ARG A 18 -1.61 -11.17 17.92
N PHE A 19 -1.88 -10.08 17.20
CA PHE A 19 -2.26 -10.20 15.81
C PHE A 19 -1.06 -10.63 14.96
N ASP A 20 -1.31 -11.49 13.97
CA ASP A 20 -0.27 -12.05 13.10
C ASP A 20 0.17 -11.08 12.00
N ALA A 21 -0.71 -10.18 11.57
CA ALA A 21 -0.44 -9.20 10.51
C ALA A 21 -1.44 -8.04 10.57
N ALA A 22 -1.12 -6.97 9.83
CA ALA A 22 -1.98 -5.81 9.64
C ALA A 22 -2.12 -5.44 8.16
N ILE A 23 -3.31 -4.98 7.77
CA ILE A 23 -3.56 -4.34 6.48
C ILE A 23 -3.84 -2.87 6.74
N VAL A 24 -3.04 -1.99 6.15
CA VAL A 24 -3.16 -0.53 6.32
C VAL A 24 -3.63 0.11 5.02
N PHE A 25 -4.75 0.82 5.09
CA PHE A 25 -5.33 1.51 3.95
C PHE A 25 -5.88 2.89 4.35
N GLY A 26 -6.01 3.77 3.36
CA GLY A 26 -6.53 5.14 3.54
C GLY A 26 -5.52 6.21 3.19
N ALA A 27 -6.01 7.32 2.63
CA ALA A 27 -5.17 8.40 2.13
C ALA A 27 -4.31 9.07 3.23
N MET A 28 -4.82 9.16 4.46
CA MET A 28 -4.08 9.70 5.60
C MET A 28 -2.84 8.85 5.90
N MET A 29 -2.93 7.54 5.74
CA MET A 29 -1.81 6.63 6.02
C MET A 29 -0.64 6.83 5.05
N PHE A 30 -0.90 7.34 3.85
CA PHE A 30 0.17 7.68 2.91
C PHE A 30 1.05 8.83 3.42
N ASN A 31 0.47 9.85 4.05
CA ASN A 31 1.23 10.95 4.64
C ASN A 31 2.04 10.48 5.86
N GLU A 32 1.52 9.52 6.59
CA GLU A 32 2.13 8.93 7.79
C GLU A 32 2.91 7.64 7.50
N ARG A 33 3.25 7.36 6.24
CA ARG A 33 3.85 6.09 5.80
C ARG A 33 5.12 5.71 6.56
N VAL A 34 5.98 6.70 6.86
CA VAL A 34 7.21 6.48 7.64
C VAL A 34 6.88 6.01 9.05
N ARG A 35 5.86 6.63 9.67
CA ARG A 35 5.40 6.25 11.01
C ARG A 35 4.78 4.86 11.01
N VAL A 36 3.94 4.56 10.01
CA VAL A 36 3.36 3.22 9.82
C VAL A 36 4.47 2.18 9.72
N GLY A 37 5.47 2.39 8.87
CA GLY A 37 6.60 1.47 8.72
C GLY A 37 7.40 1.31 10.02
N SER A 38 7.74 2.41 10.69
CA SER A 38 8.49 2.34 11.97
C SER A 38 7.72 1.57 13.05
N GLN A 39 6.42 1.79 13.16
CA GLN A 39 5.59 1.09 14.15
C GLN A 39 5.41 -0.40 13.80
N ALA A 40 5.24 -0.72 12.51
CA ALA A 40 5.19 -2.09 12.04
C ALA A 40 6.46 -2.87 12.40
N LEU A 41 7.64 -2.25 12.15
CA LEU A 41 8.92 -2.87 12.46
C LEU A 41 9.18 -2.97 13.98
N ALA A 42 8.92 -1.90 14.72
CA ALA A 42 9.13 -1.87 16.17
C ALA A 42 8.29 -2.92 16.91
N ASN A 43 7.06 -3.15 16.47
CA ASN A 43 6.14 -4.12 17.04
C ASN A 43 6.21 -5.50 16.37
N LYS A 44 7.05 -5.66 15.33
CA LYS A 44 7.18 -6.89 14.52
C LYS A 44 5.84 -7.38 13.96
N ILE A 45 5.01 -6.46 13.52
CA ILE A 45 3.73 -6.78 12.88
C ILE A 45 3.92 -6.73 11.36
N PRO A 46 3.89 -7.87 10.65
CA PRO A 46 3.93 -7.92 9.20
C PRO A 46 2.80 -7.07 8.62
N THR A 47 3.16 -6.05 7.84
CA THR A 47 2.17 -5.04 7.42
C THR A 47 2.10 -4.97 5.90
N GLU A 48 0.88 -5.16 5.38
CA GLU A 48 0.51 -4.88 4.00
C GLU A 48 -0.02 -3.46 3.86
N VAL A 49 0.25 -2.84 2.72
CA VAL A 49 -0.31 -1.56 2.31
C VAL A 49 -0.86 -1.64 0.88
N ILE A 50 -1.81 -0.77 0.53
CA ILE A 50 -2.41 -0.76 -0.82
C ILE A 50 -1.71 0.16 -1.81
N ILE A 51 -0.74 0.96 -1.36
CA ILE A 51 -0.02 1.94 -2.18
C ILE A 51 1.43 1.49 -2.32
N ALA A 52 1.87 1.24 -3.56
CA ALA A 52 3.19 0.70 -3.86
C ALA A 52 4.35 1.53 -3.30
N GLU A 53 4.20 2.86 -3.30
CA GLU A 53 5.20 3.79 -2.76
C GLU A 53 5.42 3.60 -1.26
N MET A 54 4.38 3.22 -0.50
CA MET A 54 4.51 2.94 0.93
C MET A 54 5.32 1.67 1.23
N ALA A 55 5.33 0.70 0.31
CA ALA A 55 6.12 -0.52 0.49
C ALA A 55 7.64 -0.28 0.48
N ARG A 56 8.08 0.90 0.03
CA ARG A 56 9.49 1.31 0.05
C ARG A 56 9.95 1.81 1.42
N GLU A 57 9.01 2.13 2.30
CA GLU A 57 9.33 2.52 3.67
C GLU A 57 9.83 1.31 4.47
N GLU A 58 10.83 1.57 5.32
CA GLU A 58 11.32 0.55 6.24
C GLU A 58 10.21 0.11 7.20
N GLY A 59 10.03 -1.20 7.33
CA GLY A 59 9.01 -1.80 8.19
C GLY A 59 7.72 -2.19 7.48
N VAL A 60 7.44 -1.67 6.29
CA VAL A 60 6.35 -2.18 5.45
C VAL A 60 6.82 -3.45 4.74
N LEU A 61 6.05 -4.54 4.83
CA LEU A 61 6.46 -5.83 4.30
C LEU A 61 6.20 -5.97 2.81
N PHE A 62 5.00 -5.60 2.36
CA PHE A 62 4.64 -5.59 0.94
C PHE A 62 3.45 -4.69 0.67
N SER A 63 3.22 -4.40 -0.59
CA SER A 63 1.98 -3.77 -1.06
C SER A 63 1.33 -4.61 -2.16
N TYR A 64 0.00 -4.68 -2.10
CA TYR A 64 -0.81 -5.17 -3.20
C TYR A 64 -1.99 -4.22 -3.40
N GLY A 65 -2.01 -3.51 -4.50
CA GLY A 65 -3.02 -2.50 -4.74
C GLY A 65 -3.02 -1.95 -6.16
N GLN A 66 -3.83 -0.95 -6.39
CA GLN A 66 -3.97 -0.33 -7.71
C GLN A 66 -2.65 0.36 -8.13
N ASP A 67 -2.37 0.30 -9.44
CA ASP A 67 -1.32 1.11 -10.05
C ASP A 67 -1.81 2.57 -10.13
N PHE A 68 -1.49 3.38 -9.12
CA PHE A 68 -1.94 4.77 -9.03
C PHE A 68 -1.46 5.64 -10.22
N PRO A 69 -0.22 5.55 -10.71
CA PRO A 69 0.20 6.23 -11.93
C PRO A 69 -0.70 5.94 -13.13
N GLU A 70 -1.10 4.69 -13.33
CA GLU A 70 -2.01 4.31 -14.40
C GLU A 70 -3.42 4.88 -14.18
N PHE A 71 -3.88 4.86 -12.94
CA PHE A 71 -5.17 5.45 -12.57
C PHE A 71 -5.23 6.96 -12.87
N PHE A 72 -4.19 7.71 -12.49
CA PHE A 72 -4.12 9.15 -12.78
C PHE A 72 -3.99 9.43 -14.29
N ARG A 73 -3.30 8.58 -15.05
CA ARG A 73 -3.24 8.70 -16.51
C ARG A 73 -4.62 8.53 -17.14
N LYS A 74 -5.40 7.57 -16.69
CA LYS A 74 -6.80 7.40 -17.12
C LYS A 74 -7.65 8.60 -16.75
N ALA A 75 -7.53 9.11 -15.53
CA ALA A 75 -8.25 10.32 -15.10
C ALA A 75 -7.95 11.53 -15.99
N ALA A 76 -6.71 11.71 -16.43
CA ALA A 76 -6.33 12.76 -17.36
C ALA A 76 -7.00 12.58 -18.75
N ILE A 77 -7.15 11.35 -19.24
CA ILE A 77 -7.86 11.06 -20.50
C ILE A 77 -9.33 11.43 -20.37
N TYR A 78 -9.98 11.09 -19.26
CA TYR A 78 -11.37 11.47 -19.01
C TYR A 78 -11.55 12.99 -18.93
N ALA A 79 -10.63 13.67 -18.26
CA ALA A 79 -10.62 15.14 -18.22
C ALA A 79 -10.51 15.75 -19.61
N ASP A 80 -9.63 15.24 -20.46
CA ASP A 80 -9.47 15.69 -21.85
C ASP A 80 -10.77 15.51 -22.65
N TRP A 81 -11.44 14.37 -22.53
CA TRP A 81 -12.71 14.14 -23.21
C TRP A 81 -13.80 15.12 -22.76
N ILE A 82 -13.91 15.38 -21.46
CA ILE A 82 -14.88 16.33 -20.91
C ILE A 82 -14.58 17.75 -21.39
N LEU A 83 -13.33 18.16 -21.37
CA LEU A 83 -12.91 19.48 -21.85
C LEU A 83 -13.18 19.66 -23.36
N LYS A 84 -13.19 18.59 -24.14
CA LYS A 84 -13.56 18.56 -25.56
C LYS A 84 -15.07 18.43 -25.81
N GLY A 85 -15.89 18.46 -24.75
CA GLY A 85 -17.36 18.50 -24.85
C GLY A 85 -18.05 17.16 -24.63
N ALA A 86 -17.35 16.09 -24.23
CA ALA A 86 -18.01 14.85 -23.86
C ALA A 86 -18.86 15.03 -22.59
N ASN A 87 -20.08 14.49 -22.63
CA ASN A 87 -20.94 14.51 -21.46
C ASN A 87 -20.45 13.47 -20.42
N PRO A 88 -20.11 13.88 -19.20
CA PRO A 88 -19.67 12.95 -18.14
C PRO A 88 -20.63 11.79 -17.87
N ALA A 89 -21.94 12.02 -18.01
CA ALA A 89 -22.96 10.98 -17.80
C ALA A 89 -22.88 9.83 -18.82
N ASN A 90 -22.26 10.05 -19.98
CA ASN A 90 -22.12 9.07 -21.05
C ASN A 90 -20.74 8.38 -21.06
N LEU A 91 -19.84 8.79 -20.17
CA LEU A 91 -18.53 8.17 -20.09
C LEU A 91 -18.61 6.80 -19.42
N PRO A 92 -17.84 5.81 -19.89
CA PRO A 92 -17.84 4.48 -19.31
C PRO A 92 -17.31 4.52 -17.87
N ILE A 93 -17.89 3.70 -16.99
CA ILE A 93 -17.35 3.44 -15.65
C ILE A 93 -16.34 2.31 -15.81
N GLU A 94 -15.06 2.62 -15.64
CA GLU A 94 -14.00 1.62 -15.69
C GLU A 94 -13.55 1.21 -14.28
N GLN A 95 -13.37 -0.09 -14.09
CA GLN A 95 -12.70 -0.61 -12.89
C GLN A 95 -11.19 -0.71 -13.14
N PRO A 96 -10.36 -0.50 -12.12
CA PRO A 96 -8.95 -0.81 -12.20
C PRO A 96 -8.73 -2.27 -12.57
N THR A 97 -7.95 -2.52 -13.61
CA THR A 97 -7.61 -3.89 -14.06
C THR A 97 -6.16 -4.23 -13.78
N ARG A 98 -5.34 -3.23 -13.44
CA ARG A 98 -3.93 -3.40 -13.15
C ARG A 98 -3.67 -3.18 -11.67
N PHE A 99 -3.14 -4.22 -11.03
CA PHE A 99 -2.66 -4.20 -9.67
C PHE A 99 -1.15 -4.31 -9.68
N LYS A 100 -0.51 -3.67 -8.71
CA LYS A 100 0.93 -3.72 -8.53
C LYS A 100 1.25 -4.44 -7.22
N PHE A 101 2.13 -5.44 -7.30
CA PHE A 101 2.64 -6.19 -6.17
C PHE A 101 4.11 -5.84 -5.93
N VAL A 102 4.39 -5.20 -4.81
CA VAL A 102 5.75 -4.79 -4.41
C VAL A 102 6.12 -5.48 -3.11
N VAL A 103 7.26 -6.14 -3.07
CA VAL A 103 7.76 -6.88 -1.90
C VAL A 103 9.00 -6.19 -1.36
N ASN A 104 9.06 -5.99 -0.03
CA ASN A 104 10.21 -5.41 0.65
C ASN A 104 11.01 -6.51 1.39
N MET A 105 12.07 -6.99 0.75
CA MET A 105 12.94 -8.02 1.30
C MET A 105 13.81 -7.51 2.47
N LYS A 106 14.08 -6.18 2.55
CA LYS A 106 14.76 -5.60 3.71
C LYS A 106 13.93 -5.77 4.97
N THR A 107 12.65 -5.41 4.88
CA THR A 107 11.71 -5.56 5.99
C THR A 107 11.51 -7.04 6.34
N ALA A 108 11.37 -7.93 5.34
CA ALA A 108 11.24 -9.35 5.58
C ALA A 108 12.43 -9.90 6.40
N ARG A 109 13.67 -9.59 5.98
CA ARG A 109 14.88 -9.99 6.71
C ARG A 109 14.92 -9.41 8.13
N ALA A 110 14.56 -8.13 8.30
CA ALA A 110 14.55 -7.48 9.61
C ALA A 110 13.54 -8.10 10.59
N MET A 111 12.43 -8.62 10.05
CA MET A 111 11.40 -9.32 10.83
C MET A 111 11.66 -10.83 10.98
N GLY A 112 12.68 -11.38 10.30
CA GLY A 112 12.96 -12.82 10.26
C GLY A 112 11.93 -13.62 9.46
N LEU A 113 11.34 -12.99 8.44
CA LEU A 113 10.33 -13.58 7.57
C LEU A 113 10.91 -13.95 6.21
N GLU A 114 10.38 -15.01 5.61
CA GLU A 114 10.74 -15.45 4.27
C GLU A 114 9.51 -15.44 3.36
N PHE A 115 9.67 -14.91 2.15
CA PHE A 115 8.64 -15.03 1.13
C PHE A 115 8.83 -16.33 0.35
N PRO A 116 7.75 -17.10 0.11
CA PRO A 116 7.81 -18.24 -0.80
C PRO A 116 8.26 -17.79 -2.20
N ALA A 117 9.07 -18.62 -2.87
CA ALA A 117 9.55 -18.32 -4.22
C ALA A 117 8.38 -18.05 -5.21
N SER A 118 7.26 -18.73 -5.04
CA SER A 118 6.05 -18.54 -5.84
C SER A 118 5.46 -17.12 -5.70
N MET A 119 5.56 -16.49 -4.54
CA MET A 119 5.13 -15.11 -4.35
C MET A 119 6.11 -14.12 -4.97
N LEU A 120 7.40 -14.36 -4.82
CA LEU A 120 8.44 -13.50 -5.42
C LEU A 120 8.36 -13.47 -6.95
N LEU A 121 8.00 -14.60 -7.58
CA LEU A 121 7.79 -14.68 -9.03
C LEU A 121 6.58 -13.84 -9.52
N LEU A 122 5.63 -13.55 -8.65
CA LEU A 122 4.46 -12.73 -8.96
C LEU A 122 4.69 -11.24 -8.68
N ALA A 123 5.78 -10.88 -8.01
CA ALA A 123 6.07 -9.50 -7.66
C ALA A 123 6.48 -8.69 -8.91
N ASP A 124 5.85 -7.53 -9.08
CA ASP A 124 6.23 -6.55 -10.10
C ASP A 124 7.52 -5.81 -9.72
N GLU A 125 7.81 -5.72 -8.41
CA GLU A 125 9.01 -5.05 -7.88
C GLU A 125 9.44 -5.74 -6.58
N ILE A 126 10.75 -5.98 -6.45
CA ILE A 126 11.38 -6.50 -5.23
C ILE A 126 12.39 -5.48 -4.75
N ILE A 127 12.24 -5.03 -3.50
CA ILE A 127 13.14 -4.08 -2.83
C ILE A 127 14.13 -4.91 -2.00
N GLU A 128 15.43 -4.83 -2.37
CA GLU A 128 16.53 -5.56 -1.74
C GLU A 128 17.34 -4.70 -0.77
#